data_a1efc5b45810d9080a6a05e76d60156a
#
_entry.id   a1efc5b45810d9080a6a05e76d60156a
#
_cell.length_a   1.000
_cell.length_b   1.000
_cell.length_c   1.000
_cell.angle_alpha   90.00
_cell.angle_beta   90.00
_cell.angle_gamma   90.00
#
_symmetry.space_group_name_H-M   'P 1'
#
loop_
_entity.id
_entity.type
_entity.pdbx_description
1 polymer ?
#
loop_
_entity_poly.entity_id
_entity_poly.type
_entity_poly.pdbx_seq_one_letter_code
_entity_poly.pdbx_strand_id
1 'polypeptide(L)'
;MTWVLVLALAVAVFAVLVLVLKLPRNGWEWVGAALLLGLAGYALQGSPGEGGAPKPPIETAETADAALIAQRQAMGSAFGSGQSWLIVADGLSRRGQYGAAAQVLRSAVRQNPNDADLWVALGNALVGHGNGFISPAAQFAFQRAAAISPQHPGPPFFMGLALAQSGRLAEARSIWAELLARAPAEASYRADLEARLARLDAMIAAQPGAAATTPAPAASEAQPRP
;
A
#
# COMPACT_ATOMS: atom_id res chain seq x y z
N MET A 1 2.83 -15.67 -28.14
CA MET A 1 3.16 -17.13 -28.11
C MET A 1 2.17 -17.97 -27.30
N THR A 2 1.44 -17.43 -26.37
CA THR A 2 0.49 -18.15 -25.51
C THR A 2 -0.72 -18.76 -26.25
N TRP A 3 -1.26 -18.11 -27.28
CA TRP A 3 -2.39 -18.60 -28.08
C TRP A 3 -2.09 -19.91 -28.81
N VAL A 4 -0.87 -20.07 -29.34
CA VAL A 4 -0.45 -21.30 -30.01
C VAL A 4 -0.42 -22.47 -29.03
N LEU A 5 0.04 -22.24 -27.81
CA LEU A 5 0.06 -23.27 -26.76
C LEU A 5 -1.35 -23.67 -26.30
N VAL A 6 -2.26 -22.70 -26.17
CA VAL A 6 -3.66 -22.96 -25.77
C VAL A 6 -4.40 -23.76 -26.88
N LEU A 7 -4.22 -23.38 -28.14
CA LEU A 7 -4.78 -24.13 -29.28
C LEU A 7 -4.18 -25.53 -29.36
N ALA A 8 -2.86 -25.68 -29.24
CA ALA A 8 -2.20 -26.98 -29.25
C ALA A 8 -2.69 -27.87 -28.11
N LEU A 9 -2.91 -27.31 -26.91
CA LEU A 9 -3.46 -28.04 -25.77
C LEU A 9 -4.91 -28.50 -26.05
N ALA A 10 -5.76 -27.64 -26.60
CA ALA A 10 -7.14 -27.97 -26.91
C ALA A 10 -7.21 -29.10 -27.95
N VAL A 11 -6.37 -29.05 -29.00
CA VAL A 11 -6.26 -30.10 -30.00
C VAL A 11 -5.74 -31.41 -29.39
N ALA A 12 -4.75 -31.35 -28.51
CA ALA A 12 -4.20 -32.52 -27.83
C ALA A 12 -5.27 -33.19 -26.94
N VAL A 13 -6.03 -32.42 -26.19
CA VAL A 13 -7.13 -32.91 -25.34
C VAL A 13 -8.21 -33.57 -26.23
N PHE A 14 -8.60 -32.96 -27.33
CA PHE A 14 -9.54 -33.51 -28.25
C PHE A 14 -9.05 -34.85 -28.85
N ALA A 15 -7.78 -34.90 -29.26
CA ALA A 15 -7.18 -36.13 -29.81
C ALA A 15 -7.15 -37.26 -28.78
N VAL A 16 -6.80 -36.97 -27.53
CA VAL A 16 -6.83 -37.95 -26.43
C VAL A 16 -8.23 -38.48 -26.17
N LEU A 17 -9.25 -37.61 -26.16
CA LEU A 17 -10.65 -38.02 -25.97
C LEU A 17 -11.13 -38.93 -27.12
N VAL A 18 -10.74 -38.62 -28.35
CA VAL A 18 -11.16 -39.41 -29.53
C VAL A 18 -10.40 -40.73 -29.63
N LEU A 19 -9.05 -40.71 -29.44
CA LEU A 19 -8.19 -41.86 -29.72
C LEU A 19 -8.08 -42.80 -28.51
N VAL A 20 -7.99 -42.28 -27.29
CA VAL A 20 -7.78 -43.06 -26.06
C VAL A 20 -9.12 -43.51 -25.46
N LEU A 21 -10.07 -42.57 -25.30
CA LEU A 21 -11.40 -42.88 -24.76
C LEU A 21 -12.37 -43.43 -25.79
N LYS A 22 -11.98 -43.53 -27.09
CA LYS A 22 -12.80 -44.07 -28.20
C LYS A 22 -14.20 -43.46 -28.25
N LEU A 23 -14.27 -42.13 -28.14
CA LEU A 23 -15.54 -41.42 -28.14
C LEU A 23 -16.36 -41.76 -29.42
N PRO A 24 -17.67 -42.10 -29.30
CA PRO A 24 -18.49 -42.36 -30.47
C PRO A 24 -18.61 -41.10 -31.32
N ARG A 25 -18.67 -41.24 -32.65
CA ARG A 25 -18.70 -40.12 -33.61
C ARG A 25 -19.81 -39.10 -33.32
N ASN A 26 -20.92 -39.53 -32.77
CA ASN A 26 -22.02 -38.64 -32.37
C ASN A 26 -21.66 -37.71 -31.18
N GLY A 27 -20.58 -38.00 -30.40
CA GLY A 27 -20.10 -37.18 -29.30
C GLY A 27 -19.06 -36.12 -29.72
N TRP A 28 -18.50 -36.23 -30.93
CA TRP A 28 -17.42 -35.33 -31.39
C TRP A 28 -17.87 -33.87 -31.48
N GLU A 29 -19.10 -33.65 -31.96
CA GLU A 29 -19.69 -32.33 -32.12
C GLU A 29 -19.88 -31.65 -30.77
N TRP A 30 -20.35 -32.38 -29.76
CA TRP A 30 -20.57 -31.86 -28.43
C TRP A 30 -19.26 -31.52 -27.72
N VAL A 31 -18.25 -32.37 -27.84
CA VAL A 31 -16.92 -32.12 -27.24
C VAL A 31 -16.24 -30.97 -27.96
N GLY A 32 -16.33 -30.91 -29.31
CA GLY A 32 -15.81 -29.79 -30.06
C GLY A 32 -16.47 -28.47 -29.69
N ALA A 33 -17.78 -28.44 -29.55
CA ALA A 33 -18.53 -27.26 -29.13
C ALA A 33 -18.16 -26.81 -27.72
N ALA A 34 -18.01 -27.74 -26.77
CA ALA A 34 -17.58 -27.43 -25.40
C ALA A 34 -16.17 -26.84 -25.36
N LEU A 35 -15.23 -27.39 -26.13
CA LEU A 35 -13.86 -26.87 -26.21
C LEU A 35 -13.81 -25.46 -26.83
N LEU A 36 -14.62 -25.24 -27.90
CA LEU A 36 -14.73 -23.92 -28.52
C LEU A 36 -15.37 -22.91 -27.60
N LEU A 37 -16.39 -23.30 -26.82
CA LEU A 37 -17.02 -22.42 -25.84
C LEU A 37 -16.06 -22.06 -24.70
N GLY A 38 -15.27 -23.03 -24.22
CA GLY A 38 -14.22 -22.81 -23.26
C GLY A 38 -13.12 -21.86 -23.76
N LEU A 39 -12.72 -22.05 -25.05
CA LEU A 39 -11.75 -21.17 -25.68
C LEU A 39 -12.28 -19.74 -25.87
N ALA A 40 -13.56 -19.60 -26.26
CA ALA A 40 -14.23 -18.32 -26.39
C ALA A 40 -14.35 -17.61 -25.01
N GLY A 41 -14.71 -18.36 -23.96
CA GLY A 41 -14.73 -17.85 -22.58
C GLY A 41 -13.36 -17.36 -22.13
N TYR A 42 -12.31 -18.13 -22.42
CA TYR A 42 -10.93 -17.74 -22.12
C TYR A 42 -10.51 -16.48 -22.92
N ALA A 43 -10.94 -16.37 -24.18
CA ALA A 43 -10.64 -15.20 -25.00
C ALA A 43 -11.34 -13.92 -24.52
N LEU A 44 -12.55 -14.07 -23.97
CA LEU A 44 -13.35 -12.93 -23.47
C LEU A 44 -12.99 -12.52 -22.03
N GLN A 45 -12.64 -13.47 -21.17
CA GLN A 45 -12.32 -13.22 -19.75
C GLN A 45 -10.82 -13.21 -19.47
N GLY A 46 -10.03 -13.92 -20.28
CA GLY A 46 -8.58 -13.89 -20.20
C GLY A 46 -8.04 -12.72 -21.00
N SER A 47 -7.09 -11.99 -20.46
CA SER A 47 -6.30 -10.99 -21.21
C SER A 47 -4.99 -11.64 -21.71
N PRO A 48 -5.03 -12.56 -22.69
CA PRO A 48 -3.86 -13.35 -23.11
C PRO A 48 -2.80 -12.51 -23.85
N GLY A 49 -3.11 -11.26 -24.14
CA GLY A 49 -2.19 -10.28 -24.74
C GLY A 49 -1.60 -9.31 -23.72
N GLU A 50 -2.14 -9.26 -22.51
CA GLU A 50 -1.52 -8.50 -21.43
C GLU A 50 -0.44 -9.38 -20.79
N GLY A 51 0.81 -8.98 -20.93
CA GLY A 51 1.89 -9.54 -20.11
C GLY A 51 1.41 -9.43 -18.67
N GLY A 52 1.36 -10.56 -17.93
CA GLY A 52 0.97 -10.55 -16.54
C GLY A 52 1.69 -9.39 -15.85
N ALA A 53 0.96 -8.55 -15.12
CA ALA A 53 1.56 -7.45 -14.40
C ALA A 53 2.79 -8.01 -13.66
N PRO A 54 3.99 -7.48 -13.89
CA PRO A 54 5.16 -7.99 -13.22
C PRO A 54 4.86 -7.86 -11.75
N LYS A 55 4.65 -9.00 -11.08
CA LYS A 55 4.59 -9.03 -9.63
C LYS A 55 5.94 -8.43 -9.21
N PRO A 56 5.97 -7.29 -8.52
CA PRO A 56 7.24 -6.72 -8.12
C PRO A 56 8.05 -7.84 -7.47
N PRO A 57 9.34 -7.97 -7.78
CA PRO A 57 10.15 -9.03 -7.23
C PRO A 57 9.89 -9.07 -5.72
N ILE A 58 9.68 -10.25 -5.16
CA ILE A 58 9.44 -10.44 -3.72
C ILE A 58 10.55 -9.74 -2.90
N GLU A 59 11.77 -9.71 -3.44
CA GLU A 59 12.91 -8.97 -2.89
C GLU A 59 12.70 -7.46 -2.73
N THR A 60 11.97 -6.79 -3.65
CA THR A 60 11.71 -5.34 -3.52
C THR A 60 10.64 -5.04 -2.48
N ALA A 61 9.64 -5.91 -2.32
CA ALA A 61 8.66 -5.78 -1.25
C ALA A 61 9.30 -6.06 0.12
N GLU A 62 10.07 -7.13 0.25
CA GLU A 62 10.80 -7.46 1.49
C GLU A 62 11.81 -6.37 1.89
N THR A 63 12.50 -5.75 0.93
CA THR A 63 13.44 -4.65 1.21
C THR A 63 12.73 -3.37 1.60
N ALA A 64 11.59 -3.03 0.98
CA ALA A 64 10.79 -1.88 1.35
C ALA A 64 10.20 -2.04 2.76
N ASP A 65 9.67 -3.21 3.08
CA ASP A 65 9.14 -3.52 4.41
C ASP A 65 10.25 -3.50 5.47
N ALA A 66 11.41 -4.06 5.16
CA ALA A 66 12.57 -4.01 6.06
C ALA A 66 13.03 -2.56 6.32
N ALA A 67 13.00 -1.69 5.31
CA ALA A 67 13.34 -0.28 5.47
C ALA A 67 12.32 0.46 6.36
N LEU A 68 11.02 0.21 6.18
CA LEU A 68 9.96 0.80 7.03
C LEU A 68 10.07 0.32 8.48
N ILE A 69 10.37 -0.96 8.69
CA ILE A 69 10.60 -1.52 10.03
C ILE A 69 11.83 -0.88 10.67
N ALA A 70 12.95 -0.78 9.94
CA ALA A 70 14.16 -0.14 10.43
C ALA A 70 13.92 1.34 10.78
N GLN A 71 13.17 2.06 9.95
CA GLN A 71 12.81 3.45 10.21
C GLN A 71 11.92 3.59 11.46
N ARG A 72 10.94 2.69 11.65
CA ARG A 72 10.14 2.66 12.88
C ARG A 72 11.03 2.40 14.11
N GLN A 73 11.92 1.41 14.03
CA GLN A 73 12.85 1.08 15.11
C GLN A 73 13.79 2.25 15.46
N ALA A 74 14.24 3.01 14.47
CA ALA A 74 15.08 4.19 14.67
C ALA A 74 14.33 5.36 15.32
N MET A 75 13.01 5.42 15.19
CA MET A 75 12.14 6.45 15.81
C MET A 75 11.57 6.00 17.14
N GLY A 76 11.54 4.70 17.43
CA GLY A 76 10.92 4.11 18.60
C GLY A 76 11.85 4.07 19.83
N SER A 77 11.27 3.71 20.99
CA SER A 77 12.01 3.45 22.21
C SER A 77 12.71 2.09 22.13
N ALA A 78 14.00 2.05 22.44
CA ALA A 78 14.78 0.80 22.45
C ALA A 78 14.40 -0.17 23.59
N PHE A 79 13.65 0.29 24.60
CA PHE A 79 13.38 -0.43 25.85
C PHE A 79 11.90 -0.32 26.25
N GLY A 80 11.01 -0.96 25.48
CA GLY A 80 9.59 -1.04 25.81
C GLY A 80 9.17 -2.42 26.28
N SER A 81 8.14 -2.52 27.13
CA SER A 81 7.51 -3.78 27.56
C SER A 81 6.91 -4.58 26.37
N GLY A 82 6.73 -3.90 25.24
CA GLY A 82 6.21 -4.48 24.00
C GLY A 82 7.24 -5.06 23.05
N GLN A 83 8.55 -5.03 23.35
CA GLN A 83 9.62 -5.36 22.42
C GLN A 83 9.50 -6.79 21.84
N SER A 84 9.13 -7.77 22.64
CA SER A 84 8.94 -9.15 22.14
C SER A 84 7.81 -9.26 21.13
N TRP A 85 6.73 -8.50 21.31
CA TRP A 85 5.61 -8.44 20.37
C TRP A 85 6.01 -7.76 19.06
N LEU A 86 6.83 -6.70 19.13
CA LEU A 86 7.35 -6.00 17.95
C LEU A 86 8.24 -6.92 17.11
N ILE A 87 9.13 -7.70 17.73
CA ILE A 87 9.99 -8.66 17.01
C ILE A 87 9.16 -9.68 16.22
N VAL A 88 8.12 -10.25 16.85
CA VAL A 88 7.22 -11.20 16.19
C VAL A 88 6.45 -10.55 15.04
N ALA A 89 5.87 -9.38 15.30
CA ALA A 89 5.10 -8.65 14.30
C ALA A 89 5.95 -8.19 13.11
N ASP A 90 7.16 -7.71 13.37
CA ASP A 90 8.14 -7.33 12.33
C ASP A 90 8.53 -8.53 11.47
N GLY A 91 8.73 -9.71 12.09
CA GLY A 91 9.00 -10.96 11.38
C GLY A 91 7.85 -11.40 10.48
N LEU A 92 6.60 -11.20 10.91
CA LEU A 92 5.41 -11.46 10.09
C LEU A 92 5.27 -10.44 8.95
N SER A 93 5.49 -9.16 9.22
CA SER A 93 5.40 -8.09 8.23
C SER A 93 6.42 -8.26 7.11
N ARG A 94 7.68 -8.64 7.43
CA ARG A 94 8.71 -8.93 6.41
C ARG A 94 8.31 -10.05 5.45
N ARG A 95 7.45 -10.97 5.89
CA ARG A 95 6.91 -12.06 5.04
C ARG A 95 5.62 -11.66 4.32
N GLY A 96 5.21 -10.39 4.39
CA GLY A 96 3.94 -9.93 3.84
C GLY A 96 2.70 -10.41 4.61
N GLN A 97 2.87 -11.01 5.80
CA GLN A 97 1.79 -11.56 6.63
C GLN A 97 1.17 -10.48 7.53
N TYR A 98 0.79 -9.35 6.93
CA TYR A 98 0.30 -8.16 7.66
C TYR A 98 -0.95 -8.42 8.50
N GLY A 99 -1.86 -9.28 8.02
CA GLY A 99 -3.04 -9.67 8.78
C GLY A 99 -2.68 -10.40 10.08
N ALA A 100 -1.72 -11.32 10.03
CA ALA A 100 -1.21 -12.02 11.22
C ALA A 100 -0.46 -11.06 12.15
N ALA A 101 0.38 -10.16 11.60
CA ALA A 101 1.05 -9.11 12.35
C ALA A 101 0.04 -8.22 13.11
N ALA A 102 -1.02 -7.78 12.43
CA ALA A 102 -2.06 -6.97 13.04
C ALA A 102 -2.80 -7.71 14.18
N GLN A 103 -3.05 -9.03 14.05
CA GLN A 103 -3.66 -9.83 15.11
C GLN A 103 -2.76 -9.92 16.35
N VAL A 104 -1.47 -10.18 16.17
CA VAL A 104 -0.46 -10.21 17.24
C VAL A 104 -0.42 -8.84 17.94
N LEU A 105 -0.32 -7.75 17.17
CA LEU A 105 -0.24 -6.39 17.70
C LEU A 105 -1.54 -5.95 18.40
N ARG A 106 -2.72 -6.37 17.93
CA ARG A 106 -3.98 -6.17 18.66
C ARG A 106 -3.98 -6.82 20.05
N SER A 107 -3.36 -7.96 20.18
CA SER A 107 -3.20 -8.62 21.49
C SER A 107 -2.17 -7.89 22.35
N ALA A 108 -1.09 -7.41 21.75
CA ALA A 108 -0.04 -6.65 22.42
C ALA A 108 -0.56 -5.32 22.98
N VAL A 109 -1.33 -4.52 22.21
CA VAL A 109 -1.88 -3.24 22.68
C VAL A 109 -2.95 -3.40 23.76
N ARG A 110 -3.64 -4.56 23.82
CA ARG A 110 -4.55 -4.85 24.93
C ARG A 110 -3.80 -5.10 26.24
N GLN A 111 -2.61 -5.70 26.17
CA GLN A 111 -1.77 -5.96 27.35
C GLN A 111 -0.95 -4.73 27.76
N ASN A 112 -0.55 -3.94 26.76
CA ASN A 112 0.30 -2.75 26.95
C ASN A 112 -0.37 -1.53 26.27
N PRO A 113 -1.49 -1.01 26.80
CA PRO A 113 -2.30 0.00 26.10
C PRO A 113 -1.62 1.38 26.00
N ASN A 114 -0.58 1.61 26.80
CA ASN A 114 0.17 2.88 26.85
C ASN A 114 1.53 2.80 26.14
N ASP A 115 1.79 1.76 25.38
CA ASP A 115 3.00 1.63 24.56
C ASP A 115 2.73 2.19 23.15
N ALA A 116 3.27 3.39 22.87
CA ALA A 116 3.07 4.08 21.59
C ALA A 116 3.66 3.31 20.40
N ASP A 117 4.79 2.62 20.58
CA ASP A 117 5.46 1.85 19.53
C ASP A 117 4.60 0.67 19.04
N LEU A 118 3.89 0.01 19.95
CA LEU A 118 2.94 -1.04 19.59
C LEU A 118 1.77 -0.51 18.76
N TRP A 119 1.26 0.67 19.09
CA TRP A 119 0.19 1.30 18.31
C TRP A 119 0.67 1.76 16.95
N VAL A 120 1.91 2.29 16.83
CA VAL A 120 2.52 2.61 15.52
C VAL A 120 2.68 1.35 14.68
N ALA A 121 3.21 0.28 15.26
CA ALA A 121 3.38 -0.99 14.56
C ALA A 121 2.03 -1.57 14.10
N LEU A 122 0.98 -1.48 14.94
CA LEU A 122 -0.38 -1.89 14.56
C LEU A 122 -0.90 -1.06 13.38
N GLY A 123 -0.72 0.27 13.40
CA GLY A 123 -1.08 1.14 12.28
C GLY A 123 -0.40 0.71 10.98
N ASN A 124 0.92 0.47 11.02
CA ASN A 124 1.69 0.01 9.86
C ASN A 124 1.23 -1.36 9.35
N ALA A 125 0.98 -2.32 10.23
CA ALA A 125 0.46 -3.64 9.85
C ALA A 125 -0.92 -3.55 9.20
N LEU A 126 -1.80 -2.66 9.68
CA LEU A 126 -3.11 -2.43 9.08
C LEU A 126 -3.03 -1.73 7.71
N VAL A 127 -2.08 -0.82 7.51
CA VAL A 127 -1.80 -0.19 6.22
C VAL A 127 -1.27 -1.24 5.23
N GLY A 128 -0.30 -2.06 5.64
CA GLY A 128 0.21 -3.16 4.81
C GLY A 128 -0.89 -4.16 4.44
N HIS A 129 -1.77 -4.52 5.38
CA HIS A 129 -2.93 -5.37 5.11
C HIS A 129 -3.93 -4.73 4.12
N GLY A 130 -4.03 -3.41 4.12
CA GLY A 130 -4.83 -2.62 3.18
C GLY A 130 -4.10 -2.27 1.87
N ASN A 131 -3.02 -2.99 1.51
CA ASN A 131 -2.21 -2.74 0.31
C ASN A 131 -1.69 -1.29 0.20
N GLY A 132 -1.28 -0.72 1.32
CA GLY A 132 -0.77 0.64 1.40
C GLY A 132 -1.83 1.71 1.66
N PHE A 133 -3.12 1.37 1.60
CA PHE A 133 -4.19 2.32 1.88
C PHE A 133 -4.47 2.46 3.37
N ILE A 134 -4.69 3.71 3.80
CA ILE A 134 -5.05 3.99 5.19
C ILE A 134 -6.52 3.62 5.46
N SER A 135 -6.73 2.67 6.36
CA SER A 135 -8.07 2.33 6.85
C SER A 135 -8.43 3.16 8.09
N PRO A 136 -9.72 3.29 8.45
CA PRO A 136 -10.12 3.94 9.71
C PRO A 136 -9.46 3.32 10.95
N ALA A 137 -9.24 2.00 10.94
CA ALA A 137 -8.54 1.30 12.02
C ALA A 137 -7.05 1.66 12.10
N ALA A 138 -6.37 1.80 10.95
CA ALA A 138 -4.98 2.25 10.90
C ALA A 138 -4.85 3.70 11.39
N GLN A 139 -5.76 4.57 10.94
CA GLN A 139 -5.79 5.96 11.38
C GLN A 139 -6.01 6.06 12.90
N PHE A 140 -6.95 5.30 13.45
CA PHE A 140 -7.16 5.23 14.89
C PHE A 140 -5.90 4.80 15.65
N ALA A 141 -5.19 3.78 15.15
CA ALA A 141 -3.97 3.29 15.77
C ALA A 141 -2.88 4.37 15.84
N PHE A 142 -2.65 5.11 14.75
CA PHE A 142 -1.71 6.22 14.73
C PHE A 142 -2.12 7.38 15.65
N GLN A 143 -3.41 7.73 15.66
CA GLN A 143 -3.93 8.76 16.56
C GLN A 143 -3.77 8.36 18.02
N ARG A 144 -4.01 7.09 18.36
CA ARG A 144 -3.82 6.57 19.70
C ARG A 144 -2.36 6.63 20.12
N ALA A 145 -1.43 6.25 19.23
CA ALA A 145 0.00 6.38 19.47
C ALA A 145 0.42 7.84 19.73
N ALA A 146 -0.07 8.77 18.92
CA ALA A 146 0.19 10.21 19.09
C ALA A 146 -0.38 10.76 20.41
N ALA A 147 -1.54 10.29 20.84
CA ALA A 147 -2.14 10.68 22.12
C ALA A 147 -1.35 10.15 23.32
N ILE A 148 -0.75 8.95 23.23
CA ILE A 148 0.08 8.35 24.27
C ILE A 148 1.42 9.09 24.37
N SER A 149 2.05 9.38 23.25
CA SER A 149 3.35 10.05 23.19
C SER A 149 3.34 11.17 22.13
N PRO A 150 2.92 12.40 22.50
CA PRO A 150 2.80 13.52 21.55
C PRO A 150 4.11 13.95 20.91
N GLN A 151 5.24 13.72 21.58
CA GLN A 151 6.57 14.05 21.06
C GLN A 151 7.19 12.96 20.20
N HIS A 152 6.58 11.78 20.14
CA HIS A 152 7.08 10.66 19.36
C HIS A 152 6.93 10.95 17.85
N PRO A 153 8.01 10.91 17.04
CA PRO A 153 7.94 11.25 15.63
C PRO A 153 7.23 10.20 14.77
N GLY A 154 7.21 8.94 15.21
CA GLY A 154 6.68 7.80 14.45
C GLY A 154 5.22 7.94 14.02
N PRO A 155 4.28 8.23 14.95
CA PRO A 155 2.86 8.30 14.57
C PRO A 155 2.57 9.28 13.44
N PRO A 156 2.98 10.57 13.50
CA PRO A 156 2.74 11.50 12.39
C PRO A 156 3.55 11.16 11.14
N PHE A 157 4.75 10.61 11.27
CA PHE A 157 5.54 10.18 10.13
C PHE A 157 4.83 9.10 9.32
N PHE A 158 4.45 7.99 9.96
CA PHE A 158 3.82 6.85 9.28
C PHE A 158 2.38 7.12 8.86
N MET A 159 1.63 7.93 9.63
CA MET A 159 0.30 8.37 9.23
C MET A 159 0.37 9.23 7.96
N GLY A 160 1.31 10.17 7.87
CA GLY A 160 1.53 10.98 6.67
C GLY A 160 1.93 10.10 5.46
N LEU A 161 2.78 9.09 5.66
CA LEU A 161 3.15 8.15 4.60
C LEU A 161 1.94 7.38 4.07
N ALA A 162 1.10 6.84 4.96
CA ALA A 162 -0.10 6.11 4.59
C ALA A 162 -1.14 7.00 3.89
N LEU A 163 -1.27 8.26 4.31
CA LEU A 163 -2.13 9.24 3.65
C LEU A 163 -1.62 9.57 2.24
N ALA A 164 -0.32 9.78 2.08
CA ALA A 164 0.29 10.03 0.76
C ALA A 164 0.07 8.86 -0.19
N GLN A 165 0.27 7.62 0.27
CA GLN A 165 -0.01 6.40 -0.50
C GLN A 165 -1.50 6.25 -0.87
N SER A 166 -2.38 6.74 -0.01
CA SER A 166 -3.82 6.77 -0.24
C SER A 166 -4.30 7.92 -1.13
N GLY A 167 -3.38 8.74 -1.69
CA GLY A 167 -3.72 9.89 -2.53
C GLY A 167 -4.20 11.13 -1.76
N ARG A 168 -4.21 11.10 -0.42
CA ARG A 168 -4.60 12.22 0.46
C ARG A 168 -3.41 13.16 0.68
N LEU A 169 -2.90 13.74 -0.43
CA LEU A 169 -1.61 14.44 -0.46
C LEU A 169 -1.60 15.69 0.43
N ALA A 170 -2.67 16.48 0.41
CA ALA A 170 -2.75 17.71 1.21
C ALA A 170 -2.72 17.43 2.72
N GLU A 171 -3.37 16.37 3.16
CA GLU A 171 -3.38 15.96 4.56
C GLU A 171 -2.02 15.40 5.00
N ALA A 172 -1.40 14.57 4.14
CA ALA A 172 -0.04 14.08 4.38
C ALA A 172 0.95 15.23 4.53
N ARG A 173 0.84 16.26 3.65
CA ARG A 173 1.65 17.47 3.69
C ARG A 173 1.51 18.23 5.00
N SER A 174 0.26 18.44 5.45
CA SER A 174 0.00 19.15 6.71
C SER A 174 0.67 18.45 7.90
N ILE A 175 0.46 17.13 8.02
CA ILE A 175 1.02 16.34 9.12
C ILE A 175 2.55 16.35 9.11
N TRP A 176 3.16 16.19 7.93
CA TRP A 176 4.61 16.20 7.82
C TRP A 176 5.23 17.59 8.02
N ALA A 177 4.55 18.66 7.60
CA ALA A 177 5.00 20.04 7.86
C ALA A 177 4.99 20.33 9.37
N GLU A 178 3.94 19.92 10.08
CA GLU A 178 3.87 20.06 11.55
C GLU A 178 4.96 19.23 12.26
N LEU A 179 5.21 18.01 11.78
CA LEU A 179 6.28 17.18 12.31
C LEU A 179 7.65 17.82 12.10
N LEU A 180 7.90 18.37 10.90
CA LEU A 180 9.16 19.04 10.58
C LEU A 180 9.38 20.31 11.40
N ALA A 181 8.33 21.09 11.65
CA ALA A 181 8.37 22.32 12.42
C ALA A 181 8.82 22.09 13.88
N ARG A 182 8.46 20.93 14.45
CA ARG A 182 8.86 20.55 15.82
C ARG A 182 10.08 19.63 15.90
N ALA A 183 10.60 19.18 14.75
CA ALA A 183 11.73 18.26 14.71
C ALA A 183 13.03 18.98 15.16
N PRO A 184 13.83 18.40 16.07
CA PRO A 184 15.17 18.90 16.36
C PRO A 184 16.03 18.98 15.10
N ALA A 185 16.97 19.93 15.07
CA ALA A 185 17.84 20.13 13.91
C ALA A 185 18.68 18.88 13.58
N GLU A 186 19.10 18.15 14.62
CA GLU A 186 19.91 16.94 14.56
C GLU A 186 19.10 15.64 14.42
N ALA A 187 17.77 15.72 14.31
CA ALA A 187 16.94 14.53 14.19
C ALA A 187 17.27 13.73 12.93
N SER A 188 17.58 12.46 13.09
CA SER A 188 18.00 11.56 11.98
C SER A 188 16.98 11.44 10.85
N TYR A 189 15.69 11.63 11.15
CA TYR A 189 14.58 11.57 10.18
C TYR A 189 14.34 12.89 9.45
N ARG A 190 14.96 14.01 9.85
CA ARG A 190 14.67 15.36 9.35
C ARG A 190 14.93 15.49 7.86
N ALA A 191 16.12 15.09 7.41
CA ALA A 191 16.50 15.20 6.00
C ALA A 191 15.60 14.34 5.07
N ASP A 192 15.23 13.13 5.52
CA ASP A 192 14.30 12.26 4.77
C ASP A 192 12.91 12.89 4.71
N LEU A 193 12.43 13.47 5.82
CA LEU A 193 11.14 14.14 5.88
C LEU A 193 11.07 15.38 4.97
N GLU A 194 12.14 16.19 4.92
CA GLU A 194 12.26 17.33 4.01
C GLU A 194 12.22 16.90 2.55
N ALA A 195 12.94 15.84 2.20
CA ALA A 195 12.92 15.28 0.84
C ALA A 195 11.53 14.74 0.45
N ARG A 196 10.82 14.11 1.38
CA ARG A 196 9.44 13.63 1.16
C ARG A 196 8.47 14.77 0.98
N LEU A 197 8.56 15.81 1.78
CA LEU A 197 7.73 17.02 1.64
C LEU A 197 7.94 17.68 0.28
N ALA A 198 9.19 17.84 -0.16
CA ALA A 198 9.49 18.42 -1.46
C ALA A 198 8.87 17.62 -2.62
N ARG A 199 8.95 16.26 -2.54
CA ARG A 199 8.29 15.40 -3.55
C ARG A 199 6.77 15.54 -3.52
N LEU A 200 6.20 15.63 -2.33
CA LEU A 200 4.76 15.78 -2.13
C LEU A 200 4.26 17.11 -2.71
N ASP A 201 5.00 18.19 -2.46
CA ASP A 201 4.70 19.51 -3.02
C ASP A 201 4.75 19.50 -4.55
N ALA A 202 5.74 18.84 -5.15
CA ALA A 202 5.83 18.67 -6.59
C ALA A 202 4.65 17.86 -7.15
N MET A 203 4.22 16.80 -6.46
CA MET A 203 3.05 16.01 -6.88
C MET A 203 1.75 16.82 -6.78
N ILE A 204 1.56 17.60 -5.72
CA ILE A 204 0.39 18.47 -5.56
C ILE A 204 0.36 19.53 -6.67
N ALA A 205 1.50 20.16 -6.96
CA ALA A 205 1.62 21.16 -8.01
C ALA A 205 1.35 20.59 -9.42
N ALA A 206 1.67 19.33 -9.65
CA ALA A 206 1.43 18.64 -10.92
C ALA A 206 -0.03 18.20 -11.11
N GLN A 207 -0.89 18.28 -10.09
CA GLN A 207 -2.31 17.93 -10.23
C GLN A 207 -3.07 18.95 -11.08
N PRO A 208 -3.82 18.52 -12.14
CA PRO A 208 -4.65 19.42 -12.92
C PRO A 208 -5.72 20.04 -12.03
N GLY A 209 -5.63 21.32 -11.74
CA GLY A 209 -6.55 22.06 -10.86
C GLY A 209 -5.88 22.85 -9.73
N ALA A 210 -4.62 22.58 -9.40
CA ALA A 210 -3.88 23.35 -8.40
C ALA A 210 -3.59 24.80 -8.86
N ALA A 211 -3.59 25.05 -10.18
CA ALA A 211 -3.36 26.38 -10.77
C ALA A 211 -4.56 27.34 -10.66
N ALA A 212 -5.74 26.88 -10.22
CA ALA A 212 -6.96 27.71 -10.20
C ALA A 212 -7.21 28.45 -8.87
N THR A 213 -6.34 28.30 -7.87
CA THR A 213 -6.49 28.92 -6.54
C THR A 213 -5.46 29.99 -6.22
N THR A 214 -4.83 30.61 -7.24
CA THR A 214 -4.12 31.87 -7.00
C THR A 214 -5.17 32.99 -6.94
N PRO A 215 -5.40 33.64 -5.77
CA PRO A 215 -6.29 34.80 -5.75
C PRO A 215 -5.71 35.84 -6.66
N ALA A 216 -6.51 36.26 -7.63
CA ALA A 216 -6.16 37.41 -8.49
C ALA A 216 -5.82 38.60 -7.58
N PRO A 217 -4.74 39.36 -7.88
CA PRO A 217 -4.44 40.58 -7.14
C PRO A 217 -5.67 41.49 -7.21
N ALA A 218 -6.18 41.87 -6.05
CA ALA A 218 -7.30 42.78 -5.92
C ALA A 218 -7.03 44.00 -6.79
N ALA A 219 -7.83 44.16 -7.83
CA ALA A 219 -7.80 45.40 -8.63
C ALA A 219 -8.08 46.55 -7.67
N SER A 220 -7.07 47.38 -7.50
CA SER A 220 -7.18 48.67 -6.79
C SER A 220 -8.27 49.48 -7.48
N GLU A 221 -9.44 49.55 -6.88
CA GLU A 221 -10.46 50.54 -7.26
C GLU A 221 -9.89 51.94 -7.05
N ALA A 222 -9.46 52.53 -8.17
CA ALA A 222 -9.20 53.96 -8.23
C ALA A 222 -10.55 54.70 -8.08
N GLN A 223 -10.82 55.22 -6.89
CA GLN A 223 -11.88 56.19 -6.67
C GLN A 223 -11.63 57.44 -7.48
N PRO A 224 -12.59 57.92 -8.28
CA PRO A 224 -12.53 59.29 -8.78
C PRO A 224 -12.91 60.25 -7.66
N ARG A 225 -12.03 61.19 -7.35
CA ARG A 225 -12.34 62.34 -6.50
C ARG A 225 -13.02 63.42 -7.34
N PRO A 226 -13.92 64.22 -6.71
CA PRO A 226 -14.77 65.22 -7.35
C PRO A 226 -14.04 66.41 -7.93
#